data_e98760af2a3d83c9e4d19e04b52a44d2
#
_entry.id   e98760af2a3d83c9e4d19e04b52a44d2
#
_cell.length_a   1.000
_cell.length_b   1.000
_cell.length_c   1.000
_cell.angle_alpha   90.00
_cell.angle_beta   90.00
_cell.angle_gamma   90.00
#
_symmetry.space_group_name_H-M   'P 1'
#
loop_
_entity.id
_entity.type
_entity.pdbx_description
1 polymer ?
#
loop_
_entity_poly.entity_id
_entity_poly.type
_entity_poly.pdbx_seq_one_letter_code
_entity_poly.pdbx_strand_id
1 'polypeptide(L)'
;MNKAKRKNILIDLSDLKHPNCGFGQIAINYSKRFANLPIEGLHFFYLLPNCYPKIHSKNVTSVLVRNRKIRKWFPFTLPKVDIWHSVNQYNKLYRQSPKFIFTIHDLNFLFEQEGQKRQEFLQRIQQKIDKATIITTISHYVADEIKKYTNLNGKEIRVIYNGVERIDQQEGKQPKFATGRPFFFTIGEIRIKKNFHLLVDVMKFLPEYDLYICGKDSFQYADEIRTQIK
;
A
#
# COMPACT_ATOMS: atom_id res chain seq x y z
N MET A 1 -4.75 -15.09 38.98
CA MET A 1 -4.05 -14.37 37.88
C MET A 1 -5.10 -13.89 36.89
N ASN A 2 -5.36 -12.58 36.81
CA ASN A 2 -6.27 -12.01 35.82
C ASN A 2 -5.65 -12.23 34.41
N LYS A 3 -6.23 -13.13 33.61
CA LYS A 3 -5.86 -13.22 32.18
C LYS A 3 -6.11 -11.87 31.55
N ALA A 4 -5.06 -11.19 31.10
CA ALA A 4 -5.16 -9.94 30.39
C ALA A 4 -6.18 -10.09 29.25
N LYS A 5 -7.18 -9.22 29.22
CA LYS A 5 -8.27 -9.27 28.21
C LYS A 5 -7.68 -9.21 26.82
N ARG A 6 -7.92 -10.24 26.00
CA ARG A 6 -7.46 -10.33 24.61
C ARG A 6 -7.93 -9.11 23.82
N LYS A 7 -7.02 -8.45 23.10
CA LYS A 7 -7.30 -7.31 22.22
C LYS A 7 -7.50 -7.79 20.78
N ASN A 8 -8.58 -7.36 20.18
CA ASN A 8 -8.94 -7.66 18.80
C ASN A 8 -8.50 -6.51 17.89
N ILE A 9 -7.69 -6.81 16.88
CA ILE A 9 -7.16 -5.83 15.93
C ILE A 9 -7.59 -6.23 14.53
N LEU A 10 -8.29 -5.36 13.81
CA LEU A 10 -8.57 -5.59 12.41
C LEU A 10 -7.55 -4.82 11.55
N ILE A 11 -6.98 -5.53 10.57
CA ILE A 11 -6.07 -4.97 9.57
C ILE A 11 -6.75 -5.11 8.21
N ASP A 12 -6.93 -3.99 7.50
CA ASP A 12 -7.53 -3.98 6.17
C ASP A 12 -6.47 -4.34 5.11
N LEU A 13 -6.44 -5.60 4.72
CA LEU A 13 -5.55 -6.17 3.71
C LEU A 13 -6.24 -6.33 2.35
N SER A 14 -7.22 -5.50 2.04
CA SER A 14 -7.99 -5.60 0.78
C SER A 14 -7.14 -5.41 -0.49
N ASP A 15 -5.91 -4.89 -0.37
CA ASP A 15 -4.97 -4.72 -1.48
C ASP A 15 -4.19 -5.98 -1.85
N LEU A 16 -4.35 -7.08 -1.12
CA LEU A 16 -3.87 -8.40 -1.53
C LEU A 16 -4.40 -8.84 -2.90
N LYS A 17 -5.48 -8.23 -3.40
CA LYS A 17 -5.99 -8.45 -4.77
C LYS A 17 -5.02 -7.92 -5.86
N HIS A 18 -4.06 -7.08 -5.50
CA HIS A 18 -3.07 -6.46 -6.40
C HIS A 18 -1.65 -6.73 -5.89
N PRO A 19 -1.18 -8.00 -5.88
CA PRO A 19 0.09 -8.39 -5.24
C PRO A 19 1.31 -7.71 -5.87
N ASN A 20 1.23 -7.30 -7.14
CA ASN A 20 2.35 -6.72 -7.88
C ASN A 20 2.43 -5.18 -7.78
N CYS A 21 1.73 -4.56 -6.84
CA CYS A 21 1.87 -3.13 -6.56
C CYS A 21 2.35 -2.88 -5.12
N GLY A 22 2.83 -1.66 -4.83
CA GLY A 22 3.36 -1.32 -3.51
C GLY A 22 2.41 -1.62 -2.35
N PHE A 23 1.13 -1.26 -2.46
CA PHE A 23 0.13 -1.59 -1.42
C PHE A 23 -0.12 -3.09 -1.27
N GLY A 24 -0.08 -3.83 -2.38
CA GLY A 24 -0.17 -5.29 -2.36
C GLY A 24 1.01 -5.93 -1.64
N GLN A 25 2.23 -5.47 -1.89
CA GLN A 25 3.43 -5.94 -1.20
C GLN A 25 3.39 -5.63 0.30
N ILE A 26 2.93 -4.45 0.69
CA ILE A 26 2.71 -4.11 2.11
C ILE A 26 1.68 -5.06 2.74
N ALA A 27 0.56 -5.29 2.07
CA ALA A 27 -0.47 -6.19 2.57
C ALA A 27 0.04 -7.64 2.71
N ILE A 28 0.86 -8.13 1.76
CA ILE A 28 1.51 -9.44 1.83
C ILE A 28 2.42 -9.51 3.05
N ASN A 29 3.31 -8.53 3.22
CA ASN A 29 4.26 -8.50 4.33
C ASN A 29 3.54 -8.40 5.69
N TYR A 30 2.51 -7.58 5.80
CA TYR A 30 1.69 -7.48 7.01
C TYR A 30 1.01 -8.82 7.32
N SER A 31 0.41 -9.47 6.31
CA SER A 31 -0.27 -10.75 6.51
C SER A 31 0.66 -11.84 7.04
N LYS A 32 1.86 -11.94 6.48
CA LYS A 32 2.87 -12.92 6.89
C LYS A 32 3.42 -12.62 8.28
N ARG A 33 3.83 -11.37 8.53
CA ARG A 33 4.52 -10.99 9.77
C ARG A 33 3.59 -11.05 10.98
N PHE A 34 2.39 -10.47 10.91
CA PHE A 34 1.46 -10.51 12.05
C PHE A 34 0.89 -11.91 12.31
N ALA A 35 0.78 -12.78 11.29
CA ALA A 35 0.38 -14.17 11.51
C ALA A 35 1.40 -14.98 12.32
N ASN A 36 2.69 -14.61 12.21
CA ASN A 36 3.81 -15.29 12.83
C ASN A 36 4.30 -14.60 14.12
N LEU A 37 3.73 -13.45 14.49
CA LEU A 37 4.12 -12.76 15.72
C LEU A 37 3.59 -13.53 16.95
N PRO A 38 4.46 -13.96 17.86
CA PRO A 38 4.07 -14.62 19.11
C PRO A 38 3.64 -13.60 20.16
N ILE A 39 2.64 -12.77 19.85
CA ILE A 39 2.16 -11.75 20.79
C ILE A 39 0.99 -12.31 21.57
N GLU A 40 1.22 -12.63 22.83
CA GLU A 40 0.15 -13.02 23.73
C GLU A 40 -0.85 -11.87 23.94
N GLY A 41 -2.11 -12.23 24.08
CA GLY A 41 -3.18 -11.26 24.31
C GLY A 41 -3.65 -10.47 23.08
N LEU A 42 -3.09 -10.72 21.88
CA LEU A 42 -3.58 -10.12 20.62
C LEU A 42 -4.26 -11.15 19.71
N HIS A 43 -5.29 -10.70 19.02
CA HIS A 43 -5.96 -11.45 17.95
C HIS A 43 -6.17 -10.54 16.74
N PHE A 44 -5.78 -11.03 15.57
CA PHE A 44 -5.87 -10.28 14.33
C PHE A 44 -7.07 -10.74 13.50
N PHE A 45 -7.84 -9.79 13.03
CA PHE A 45 -8.84 -9.98 11.99
C PHE A 45 -8.28 -9.42 10.69
N TYR A 46 -8.07 -10.25 9.68
CA TYR A 46 -7.63 -9.81 8.36
C TYR A 46 -8.83 -9.60 7.46
N LEU A 47 -9.03 -8.36 7.03
CA LEU A 47 -10.06 -8.04 6.04
C LEU A 47 -9.49 -8.33 4.65
N LEU A 48 -9.89 -9.45 4.05
CA LEU A 48 -9.34 -9.98 2.80
C LEU A 48 -10.26 -9.73 1.61
N PRO A 49 -9.73 -9.53 0.39
CA PRO A 49 -10.52 -9.55 -0.82
C PRO A 49 -11.12 -10.94 -1.05
N ASN A 50 -12.27 -10.99 -1.73
CA ASN A 50 -12.99 -12.26 -1.93
C ASN A 50 -12.21 -13.32 -2.75
N CYS A 51 -11.32 -12.84 -3.63
CA CYS A 51 -10.47 -13.70 -4.46
C CYS A 51 -9.23 -14.24 -3.73
N TYR A 52 -8.98 -13.83 -2.49
CA TYR A 52 -7.80 -14.25 -1.76
C TYR A 52 -8.12 -15.44 -0.83
N PRO A 53 -7.24 -16.44 -0.75
CA PRO A 53 -7.45 -17.58 0.14
C PRO A 53 -7.46 -17.13 1.61
N LYS A 54 -8.20 -17.84 2.44
CA LYS A 54 -8.18 -17.60 3.89
C LYS A 54 -6.78 -17.89 4.44
N ILE A 55 -6.31 -16.99 5.30
CA ILE A 55 -5.08 -17.20 6.03
C ILE A 55 -5.42 -17.91 7.33
N HIS A 56 -4.80 -19.04 7.56
CA HIS A 56 -5.00 -19.87 8.76
C HIS A 56 -3.81 -19.72 9.71
N SER A 57 -4.07 -19.16 10.89
CA SER A 57 -3.11 -19.07 11.98
C SER A 57 -3.85 -19.04 13.31
N LYS A 58 -3.20 -19.49 14.38
CA LYS A 58 -3.76 -19.53 15.73
C LYS A 58 -4.29 -18.17 16.19
N ASN A 59 -3.64 -17.09 15.77
CA ASN A 59 -3.95 -15.72 16.21
C ASN A 59 -4.65 -14.89 15.13
N VAL A 60 -5.11 -15.51 14.01
CA VAL A 60 -5.70 -14.80 12.89
C VAL A 60 -7.06 -15.36 12.51
N THR A 61 -8.04 -14.47 12.32
CA THR A 61 -9.33 -14.78 11.71
C THR A 61 -9.47 -14.03 10.39
N SER A 62 -9.67 -14.76 9.31
CA SER A 62 -9.90 -14.18 7.97
C SER A 62 -11.35 -13.73 7.81
N VAL A 63 -11.55 -12.47 7.43
CA VAL A 63 -12.85 -11.86 7.12
C VAL A 63 -12.92 -11.53 5.64
N LEU A 64 -13.64 -12.33 4.86
CA LEU A 64 -13.76 -12.11 3.41
C LEU A 64 -14.74 -10.98 3.09
N VAL A 65 -14.33 -10.07 2.22
CA VAL A 65 -15.17 -8.97 1.72
C VAL A 65 -15.95 -9.45 0.50
N ARG A 66 -17.02 -10.22 0.71
CA ARG A 66 -17.86 -10.75 -0.37
C ARG A 66 -18.67 -9.67 -1.09
N ASN A 67 -19.19 -8.69 -0.37
CA ASN A 67 -19.95 -7.60 -0.96
C ASN A 67 -19.58 -6.26 -0.28
N ARG A 68 -18.72 -5.48 -0.97
CA ARG A 68 -18.27 -4.18 -0.46
C ARG A 68 -19.41 -3.18 -0.28
N LYS A 69 -20.41 -3.17 -1.17
CA LYS A 69 -21.53 -2.24 -1.09
C LYS A 69 -22.33 -2.53 0.18
N ILE A 70 -22.73 -3.78 0.41
CA ILE A 70 -23.46 -4.18 1.61
C ILE A 70 -22.66 -3.83 2.87
N ARG A 71 -21.37 -4.16 2.94
CA ARG A 71 -20.56 -3.87 4.13
C ARG A 71 -20.31 -2.39 4.38
N LYS A 72 -20.35 -1.55 3.35
CA LYS A 72 -20.29 -0.09 3.49
C LYS A 72 -21.58 0.47 4.10
N TRP A 73 -22.74 -0.03 3.66
CA TRP A 73 -24.04 0.39 4.16
C TRP A 73 -24.39 -0.25 5.51
N PHE A 74 -23.91 -1.48 5.74
CA PHE A 74 -24.17 -2.24 6.96
C PHE A 74 -22.85 -2.61 7.66
N PRO A 75 -22.15 -1.63 8.26
CA PRO A 75 -20.84 -1.86 8.90
C PRO A 75 -20.92 -2.81 10.10
N PHE A 76 -22.10 -3.03 10.67
CA PHE A 76 -22.30 -4.00 11.75
C PHE A 76 -22.04 -5.46 11.32
N THR A 77 -22.01 -5.76 10.01
CA THR A 77 -21.62 -7.08 9.48
C THR A 77 -20.11 -7.33 9.56
N LEU A 78 -19.33 -6.31 9.89
CA LEU A 78 -17.91 -6.42 10.18
C LEU A 78 -17.68 -6.76 11.66
N PRO A 79 -16.59 -7.43 12.03
CA PRO A 79 -16.32 -7.77 13.43
C PRO A 79 -16.19 -6.51 14.29
N LYS A 80 -16.64 -6.60 15.55
CA LYS A 80 -16.29 -5.61 16.58
C LYS A 80 -14.85 -5.85 16.99
N VAL A 81 -14.04 -4.79 16.96
CA VAL A 81 -12.63 -4.85 17.32
C VAL A 81 -12.23 -3.69 18.22
N ASP A 82 -11.17 -3.85 18.98
CA ASP A 82 -10.61 -2.79 19.83
C ASP A 82 -9.82 -1.78 19.00
N ILE A 83 -9.16 -2.25 17.94
CA ILE A 83 -8.36 -1.41 17.04
C ILE A 83 -8.72 -1.75 15.60
N TRP A 84 -8.98 -0.71 14.81
CA TRP A 84 -9.11 -0.80 13.36
C TRP A 84 -7.89 -0.16 12.71
N HIS A 85 -7.18 -0.88 11.84
CA HIS A 85 -6.05 -0.35 11.08
C HIS A 85 -6.38 -0.31 9.58
N SER A 86 -6.52 0.90 9.04
CA SER A 86 -6.57 1.15 7.61
C SER A 86 -5.14 1.35 7.12
N VAL A 87 -4.59 0.35 6.43
CA VAL A 87 -3.16 0.30 6.07
C VAL A 87 -2.78 1.23 4.92
N ASN A 88 -3.75 1.86 4.28
CA ASN A 88 -3.52 2.92 3.30
C ASN A 88 -4.72 3.87 3.18
N GLN A 89 -4.52 4.99 2.49
CA GLN A 89 -5.52 6.05 2.33
C GLN A 89 -6.73 5.64 1.47
N TYR A 90 -6.62 4.61 0.64
CA TYR A 90 -7.67 4.18 -0.29
C TYR A 90 -8.60 3.09 0.27
N ASN A 91 -8.31 2.53 1.45
CA ASN A 91 -9.20 1.59 2.11
C ASN A 91 -10.59 2.21 2.32
N LYS A 92 -11.65 1.51 1.91
CA LYS A 92 -13.01 2.07 1.85
C LYS A 92 -13.92 1.64 2.99
N LEU A 93 -13.58 0.52 3.64
CA LEU A 93 -14.40 -0.04 4.70
C LEU A 93 -13.90 0.47 6.05
N TYR A 94 -14.82 0.80 6.92
CA TYR A 94 -14.58 1.16 8.30
C TYR A 94 -15.81 0.87 9.14
N ARG A 95 -15.58 0.29 10.29
CA ARG A 95 -16.55 0.20 11.38
C ARG A 95 -16.00 0.92 12.58
N GLN A 96 -16.82 1.72 13.24
CA GLN A 96 -16.40 2.43 14.44
C GLN A 96 -15.80 1.47 15.47
N SER A 97 -14.62 1.80 15.93
CA SER A 97 -13.82 1.06 16.92
C SER A 97 -13.26 2.03 17.94
N PRO A 98 -12.92 1.58 19.17
CA PRO A 98 -12.34 2.42 20.21
C PRO A 98 -11.05 3.13 19.77
N LYS A 99 -10.25 2.47 18.90
CA LYS A 99 -9.04 3.06 18.30
C LYS A 99 -9.03 2.82 16.80
N PHE A 100 -8.76 3.89 16.03
CA PHE A 100 -8.59 3.84 14.60
C PHE A 100 -7.20 4.32 14.22
N ILE A 101 -6.39 3.43 13.64
CA ILE A 101 -5.08 3.73 13.05
C ILE A 101 -5.28 3.95 11.56
N PHE A 102 -4.88 5.12 11.09
CA PHE A 102 -4.99 5.50 9.68
C PHE A 102 -3.60 5.76 9.10
N THR A 103 -3.17 4.89 8.17
CA THR A 103 -1.90 5.05 7.46
C THR A 103 -2.12 5.79 6.14
N ILE A 104 -1.32 6.82 5.90
CA ILE A 104 -1.27 7.60 4.66
C ILE A 104 0.11 7.42 4.07
N HIS A 105 0.19 6.84 2.86
CA HIS A 105 1.47 6.59 2.18
C HIS A 105 1.93 7.75 1.33
N ASP A 106 0.99 8.44 0.69
CA ASP A 106 1.26 9.59 -0.17
C ASP A 106 0.00 10.44 -0.34
N LEU A 107 0.19 11.63 -0.89
CA LEU A 107 -0.87 12.49 -1.38
C LEU A 107 -0.70 12.78 -2.89
N ASN A 108 -0.20 11.80 -3.65
CA ASN A 108 0.10 11.94 -5.09
C ASN A 108 -1.09 12.43 -5.91
N PHE A 109 -2.32 12.13 -5.48
CA PHE A 109 -3.53 12.65 -6.14
C PHE A 109 -3.58 14.18 -6.20
N LEU A 110 -2.85 14.88 -5.32
CA LEU A 110 -2.75 16.35 -5.37
C LEU A 110 -2.10 16.85 -6.66
N PHE A 111 -1.25 16.03 -7.25
CA PHE A 111 -0.50 16.31 -8.48
C PHE A 111 -1.09 15.58 -9.69
N GLU A 112 -1.82 14.49 -9.48
CA GLU A 112 -2.41 13.65 -10.53
C GLU A 112 -3.86 14.03 -10.85
N GLN A 113 -4.55 14.75 -9.97
CA GLN A 113 -5.95 15.13 -10.13
C GLN A 113 -6.12 16.64 -10.01
N GLU A 114 -7.09 17.16 -10.73
CA GLU A 114 -7.43 18.59 -10.73
C GLU A 114 -8.89 18.81 -10.33
N GLY A 115 -9.24 20.07 -10.04
CA GLY A 115 -10.59 20.53 -9.80
C GLY A 115 -11.34 19.74 -8.74
N GLN A 116 -12.57 19.37 -9.04
CA GLN A 116 -13.47 18.70 -8.10
C GLN A 116 -12.94 17.35 -7.59
N LYS A 117 -12.30 16.55 -8.44
CA LYS A 117 -11.75 15.24 -8.04
C LYS A 117 -10.68 15.37 -6.96
N ARG A 118 -9.78 16.34 -7.09
CA ARG A 118 -8.76 16.63 -6.08
C ARG A 118 -9.40 16.98 -4.74
N GLN A 119 -10.42 17.84 -4.75
CA GLN A 119 -11.14 18.23 -3.53
C GLN A 119 -11.85 17.04 -2.88
N GLU A 120 -12.53 16.19 -3.66
CA GLU A 120 -13.17 14.99 -3.14
C GLU A 120 -12.18 14.03 -2.46
N PHE A 121 -10.98 13.85 -3.03
CA PHE A 121 -9.94 13.02 -2.41
C PHE A 121 -9.46 13.63 -1.09
N LEU A 122 -9.20 14.94 -1.04
CA LEU A 122 -8.83 15.63 0.19
C LEU A 122 -9.89 15.49 1.26
N GLN A 123 -11.16 15.70 0.91
CA GLN A 123 -12.29 15.55 1.85
C GLN A 123 -12.37 14.13 2.42
N ARG A 124 -12.18 13.10 1.59
CA ARG A 124 -12.18 11.69 2.06
C ARG A 124 -11.03 11.41 3.02
N ILE A 125 -9.85 11.97 2.78
CA ILE A 125 -8.72 11.85 3.69
C ILE A 125 -9.00 12.60 4.99
N GLN A 126 -9.49 13.84 4.91
CA GLN A 126 -9.86 14.64 6.08
C GLN A 126 -10.87 13.90 6.96
N GLN A 127 -11.95 13.36 6.37
CA GLN A 127 -12.96 12.58 7.11
C GLN A 127 -12.38 11.37 7.86
N LYS A 128 -11.30 10.75 7.33
CA LYS A 128 -10.61 9.66 8.01
C LYS A 128 -9.66 10.18 9.09
N ILE A 129 -8.97 11.27 8.83
CA ILE A 129 -8.15 11.98 9.83
C ILE A 129 -9.02 12.36 11.04
N ASP A 130 -10.20 12.92 10.81
CA ASP A 130 -11.13 13.32 11.89
C ASP A 130 -11.52 12.15 12.78
N LYS A 131 -11.68 10.95 12.20
CA LYS A 131 -12.02 9.71 12.91
C LYS A 131 -10.81 9.01 13.53
N ALA A 132 -9.60 9.26 13.01
CA ALA A 132 -8.40 8.56 13.44
C ALA A 132 -8.05 8.90 14.90
N THR A 133 -7.62 7.88 15.64
CA THR A 133 -6.97 8.03 16.94
C THR A 133 -5.48 8.29 16.76
N ILE A 134 -4.89 7.63 15.78
CA ILE A 134 -3.46 7.73 15.43
C ILE A 134 -3.36 7.83 13.91
N ILE A 135 -2.57 8.77 13.43
CA ILE A 135 -2.21 8.90 12.02
C ILE A 135 -0.79 8.38 11.88
N THR A 136 -0.57 7.51 10.91
CA THR A 136 0.77 7.03 10.57
C THR A 136 1.09 7.35 9.12
N THR A 137 2.37 7.53 8.81
CA THR A 137 2.86 7.75 7.45
C THR A 137 4.23 7.11 7.27
N ILE A 138 4.67 7.01 6.01
CA ILE A 138 5.87 6.25 5.65
C ILE A 138 7.14 7.10 5.55
N SER A 139 7.04 8.43 5.64
CA SER A 139 8.19 9.33 5.60
C SER A 139 7.88 10.69 6.21
N HIS A 140 8.91 11.43 6.58
CA HIS A 140 8.78 12.82 7.03
C HIS A 140 8.22 13.73 5.93
N TYR A 141 8.61 13.53 4.69
CA TYR A 141 8.06 14.26 3.55
C TYR A 141 6.53 14.14 3.49
N VAL A 142 5.99 12.92 3.57
CA VAL A 142 4.53 12.73 3.57
C VAL A 142 3.88 13.31 4.83
N ALA A 143 4.55 13.26 5.99
CA ALA A 143 4.04 13.90 7.20
C ALA A 143 3.87 15.42 7.02
N ASP A 144 4.82 16.07 6.36
CA ASP A 144 4.76 17.50 6.10
C ASP A 144 3.71 17.86 5.04
N GLU A 145 3.55 17.05 4.01
CA GLU A 145 2.46 17.18 3.04
C GLU A 145 1.07 17.05 3.72
N ILE A 146 0.91 16.08 4.63
CA ILE A 146 -0.34 15.92 5.38
C ILE A 146 -0.63 17.17 6.21
N LYS A 147 0.35 17.70 6.95
CA LYS A 147 0.20 18.93 7.74
C LYS A 147 -0.17 20.14 6.87
N LYS A 148 0.41 20.23 5.67
CA LYS A 148 0.18 21.33 4.74
C LYS A 148 -1.21 21.32 4.13
N TYR A 149 -1.77 20.16 3.80
CA TYR A 149 -3.01 20.03 3.03
C TYR A 149 -4.22 19.56 3.83
N THR A 150 -4.05 19.20 5.11
CA THR A 150 -5.14 18.72 5.97
C THR A 150 -5.11 19.36 7.35
N ASN A 151 -6.23 19.27 8.06
CA ASN A 151 -6.30 19.69 9.46
C ASN A 151 -6.18 18.45 10.36
N LEU A 152 -5.14 18.40 11.17
CA LEU A 152 -4.90 17.29 12.09
C LEU A 152 -5.78 17.34 13.34
N ASN A 153 -6.44 18.47 13.64
CA ASN A 153 -7.24 18.65 14.85
C ASN A 153 -6.46 18.30 16.14
N GLY A 154 -5.18 18.69 16.21
CA GLY A 154 -4.29 18.41 17.35
C GLY A 154 -3.77 16.95 17.41
N LYS A 155 -4.02 16.11 16.42
CA LYS A 155 -3.54 14.72 16.41
C LYS A 155 -2.07 14.63 16.00
N GLU A 156 -1.39 13.65 16.61
CA GLU A 156 0.00 13.31 16.29
C GLU A 156 0.08 12.49 15.00
N ILE A 157 1.08 12.77 14.17
CA ILE A 157 1.50 11.92 13.07
C ILE A 157 2.74 11.13 13.50
N ARG A 158 2.70 9.81 13.34
CA ARG A 158 3.85 8.93 13.55
C ARG A 158 4.44 8.48 12.23
N VAL A 159 5.72 8.77 12.02
CA VAL A 159 6.45 8.29 10.85
C VAL A 159 6.95 6.88 11.13
N ILE A 160 6.53 5.93 10.29
CA ILE A 160 6.94 4.53 10.34
C ILE A 160 7.34 4.14 8.92
N TYR A 161 8.65 4.08 8.67
CA TYR A 161 9.16 3.72 7.35
C TYR A 161 8.74 2.31 6.94
N ASN A 162 8.53 2.12 5.63
CA ASN A 162 8.32 0.78 5.09
C ASN A 162 9.57 -0.08 5.31
N GLY A 163 9.34 -1.30 5.79
CA GLY A 163 10.41 -2.28 5.90
C GLY A 163 10.79 -2.84 4.53
N VAL A 164 12.06 -3.20 4.40
CA VAL A 164 12.59 -3.93 3.24
C VAL A 164 12.95 -5.34 3.70
N GLU A 165 12.58 -6.35 2.92
CA GLU A 165 12.98 -7.73 3.18
C GLU A 165 14.45 -7.89 2.80
N ARG A 166 15.25 -8.49 3.68
CA ARG A 166 16.59 -8.91 3.31
C ARG A 166 16.46 -10.03 2.28
N ILE A 167 16.99 -9.80 1.11
CA ILE A 167 17.15 -10.84 0.10
C ILE A 167 18.54 -11.43 0.40
N ASP A 168 18.56 -12.66 0.93
CA ASP A 168 19.81 -13.41 1.01
C ASP A 168 20.31 -13.57 -0.42
N GLN A 169 21.65 -13.44 -0.60
CA GLN A 169 22.28 -13.57 -1.91
C GLN A 169 22.00 -14.96 -2.48
N GLN A 170 20.86 -15.10 -3.13
CA GLN A 170 20.61 -16.24 -4.00
C GLN A 170 21.33 -15.95 -5.30
N GLU A 171 22.10 -16.90 -5.79
CA GLU A 171 22.69 -16.82 -7.12
C GLU A 171 21.59 -16.55 -8.13
N GLY A 172 21.52 -15.31 -8.60
CA GLY A 172 20.56 -14.89 -9.61
C GLY A 172 20.90 -15.60 -10.93
N LYS A 173 19.91 -16.20 -11.58
CA LYS A 173 20.09 -16.67 -12.95
C LYS A 173 19.90 -15.51 -13.90
N GLN A 174 20.87 -15.33 -14.80
CA GLN A 174 20.74 -14.33 -15.86
C GLN A 174 19.48 -14.60 -16.70
N PRO A 175 18.62 -13.58 -16.91
CA PRO A 175 17.44 -13.75 -17.76
C PRO A 175 17.84 -14.11 -19.20
N LYS A 176 17.04 -14.95 -19.87
CA LYS A 176 17.32 -15.38 -21.25
C LYS A 176 17.40 -14.24 -22.28
N PHE A 177 16.77 -13.11 -21.99
CA PHE A 177 16.79 -11.93 -22.86
C PHE A 177 18.00 -11.03 -22.63
N ALA A 178 18.82 -11.28 -21.60
CA ALA A 178 19.99 -10.46 -21.31
C ALA A 178 21.12 -10.75 -22.31
N THR A 179 21.68 -9.69 -22.85
CA THR A 179 22.70 -9.76 -23.92
C THR A 179 24.11 -10.10 -23.40
N GLY A 180 24.32 -10.03 -22.08
CA GLY A 180 25.63 -10.13 -21.45
C GLY A 180 26.38 -8.79 -21.35
N ARG A 181 25.84 -7.70 -21.92
CA ARG A 181 26.38 -6.34 -21.79
C ARG A 181 26.10 -5.77 -20.40
N PRO A 182 26.88 -4.79 -19.92
CA PRO A 182 26.52 -4.01 -18.74
C PRO A 182 25.14 -3.38 -18.92
N PHE A 183 24.36 -3.27 -17.84
CA PHE A 183 22.99 -2.80 -17.98
C PHE A 183 22.53 -1.95 -16.80
N PHE A 184 21.57 -1.09 -17.08
CA PHE A 184 20.72 -0.44 -16.10
C PHE A 184 19.38 -1.18 -15.97
N PHE A 185 18.89 -1.28 -14.76
CA PHE A 185 17.61 -1.95 -14.49
C PHE A 185 16.69 -1.03 -13.69
N THR A 186 15.45 -0.93 -14.12
CA THR A 186 14.41 -0.23 -13.38
C THR A 186 13.12 -1.03 -13.35
N ILE A 187 12.35 -0.91 -12.25
CA ILE A 187 11.08 -1.61 -12.07
C ILE A 187 9.99 -0.65 -11.59
N GLY A 188 8.80 -0.77 -12.19
CA GLY A 188 7.62 -0.01 -11.78
C GLY A 188 6.53 -0.02 -12.86
N GLU A 189 5.34 0.45 -12.50
CA GLU A 189 4.30 0.69 -13.52
C GLU A 189 4.81 1.71 -14.53
N ILE A 190 4.72 1.40 -15.83
CA ILE A 190 5.18 2.31 -16.89
C ILE A 190 4.13 3.40 -17.06
N ARG A 191 4.33 4.49 -16.31
CA ARG A 191 3.46 5.66 -16.25
C ARG A 191 4.27 6.94 -16.36
N ILE A 192 3.64 8.00 -16.85
CA ILE A 192 4.25 9.32 -17.07
C ILE A 192 4.97 9.84 -15.81
N LYS A 193 4.41 9.65 -14.61
CA LYS A 193 5.02 10.06 -13.34
C LYS A 193 6.31 9.35 -12.98
N LYS A 194 6.69 8.30 -13.73
CA LYS A 194 7.96 7.56 -13.53
C LYS A 194 9.07 8.06 -14.44
N ASN A 195 8.75 8.95 -15.38
CA ASN A 195 9.70 9.63 -16.25
C ASN A 195 10.63 8.69 -17.03
N PHE A 196 10.17 7.50 -17.42
CA PHE A 196 10.99 6.53 -18.14
C PHE A 196 11.52 7.07 -19.49
N HIS A 197 10.83 8.03 -20.12
CA HIS A 197 11.28 8.70 -21.32
C HIS A 197 12.67 9.36 -21.14
N LEU A 198 12.95 9.92 -19.96
CA LEU A 198 14.25 10.49 -19.65
C LEU A 198 15.35 9.42 -19.64
N LEU A 199 15.05 8.21 -19.14
CA LEU A 199 16.02 7.12 -19.17
C LEU A 199 16.34 6.68 -20.58
N VAL A 200 15.34 6.61 -21.48
CA VAL A 200 15.56 6.30 -22.89
C VAL A 200 16.44 7.36 -23.55
N ASP A 201 16.21 8.64 -23.25
CA ASP A 201 17.07 9.71 -23.79
C ASP A 201 18.50 9.65 -23.27
N VAL A 202 18.70 9.33 -22.00
CA VAL A 202 20.04 9.15 -21.42
C VAL A 202 20.81 8.01 -22.08
N MET A 203 20.12 6.93 -22.48
CA MET A 203 20.76 5.79 -23.15
C MET A 203 21.38 6.12 -24.50
N LYS A 204 20.96 7.20 -25.17
CA LYS A 204 21.61 7.70 -26.40
C LYS A 204 23.09 8.09 -26.17
N PHE A 205 23.46 8.42 -24.94
CA PHE A 205 24.83 8.79 -24.55
C PHE A 205 25.62 7.62 -23.96
N LEU A 206 24.97 6.45 -23.82
CA LEU A 206 25.54 5.26 -23.17
C LEU A 206 25.35 4.01 -24.05
N PRO A 207 25.89 4.03 -25.31
CA PRO A 207 25.63 2.96 -26.29
C PRO A 207 26.20 1.60 -25.89
N GLU A 208 27.13 1.55 -24.93
CA GLU A 208 27.74 0.33 -24.40
C GLU A 208 26.87 -0.39 -23.35
N TYR A 209 25.81 0.27 -22.86
CA TYR A 209 24.91 -0.29 -21.84
C TYR A 209 23.55 -0.67 -22.43
N ASP A 210 22.91 -1.66 -21.80
CA ASP A 210 21.51 -1.97 -22.03
C ASP A 210 20.63 -1.30 -20.97
N LEU A 211 19.36 -1.03 -21.28
CA LEU A 211 18.36 -0.56 -20.33
C LEU A 211 17.20 -1.55 -20.29
N TYR A 212 16.95 -2.14 -19.12
CA TYR A 212 15.80 -2.99 -18.88
C TYR A 212 14.77 -2.25 -18.04
N ILE A 213 13.62 -1.95 -18.65
CA ILE A 213 12.45 -1.35 -17.98
C ILE A 213 11.42 -2.44 -17.73
N CYS A 214 11.23 -2.84 -16.49
CA CYS A 214 10.30 -3.91 -16.11
C CYS A 214 9.10 -3.36 -15.36
N GLY A 215 7.90 -3.86 -15.70
CA GLY A 215 6.68 -3.49 -14.97
C GLY A 215 5.42 -3.60 -15.81
N LYS A 216 4.32 -3.19 -15.19
CA LYS A 216 3.02 -3.17 -15.87
C LYS A 216 3.00 -2.08 -16.93
N ASP A 217 2.68 -2.46 -18.17
CA ASP A 217 2.74 -1.64 -19.36
C ASP A 217 1.38 -1.34 -20.01
N SER A 218 0.28 -1.52 -19.29
CA SER A 218 -1.09 -1.36 -19.80
C SER A 218 -1.57 0.10 -19.93
N PHE A 219 -0.64 1.05 -20.01
CA PHE A 219 -0.92 2.49 -20.11
C PHE A 219 -0.41 3.02 -21.45
N GLN A 220 -1.12 4.00 -22.03
CA GLN A 220 -0.72 4.65 -23.28
C GLN A 220 0.74 5.11 -23.28
N TYR A 221 1.23 5.62 -22.15
CA TYR A 221 2.63 6.04 -22.00
C TYR A 221 3.65 4.90 -22.28
N ALA A 222 3.28 3.64 -22.08
CA ALA A 222 4.15 2.53 -22.44
C ALA A 222 4.35 2.40 -23.95
N ASP A 223 3.34 2.75 -24.74
CA ASP A 223 3.42 2.74 -26.20
C ASP A 223 4.27 3.92 -26.70
N GLU A 224 4.19 5.07 -26.03
CA GLU A 224 5.08 6.21 -26.27
C GLU A 224 6.55 5.83 -26.03
N ILE A 225 6.85 5.16 -24.91
CA ILE A 225 8.20 4.65 -24.62
C ILE A 225 8.67 3.65 -25.68
N ARG A 226 7.83 2.70 -26.13
CA ARG A 226 8.17 1.75 -27.20
C ARG A 226 8.47 2.45 -28.52
N THR A 227 7.78 3.54 -28.80
CA THR A 227 8.02 4.34 -30.02
C THR A 227 9.35 5.10 -29.92
N GLN A 228 9.69 5.61 -28.74
CA GLN A 228 10.96 6.35 -28.51
C GLN A 228 12.20 5.42 -28.58
N ILE A 229 12.05 4.14 -28.25
CA ILE A 229 13.14 3.13 -28.31
C ILE A 229 13.45 2.68 -29.74
N LYS A 230 12.49 2.77 -30.68
CA LYS A 230 12.68 2.42 -32.10
C LYS A 230 13.50 3.47 -32.83
#